data_4e247002188a6fbc945482795f6ee1bf
#
_entry.id   4e247002188a6fbc945482795f6ee1bf
#
_cell.length_a   1.000
_cell.length_b   1.000
_cell.length_c   1.000
_cell.angle_alpha   90.00
_cell.angle_beta   90.00
_cell.angle_gamma   90.00
#
_symmetry.space_group_name_H-M   'P 1'
#
loop_
_entity.id
_entity.type
_entity.pdbx_description
1 polymer ?
#
loop_
_entity_poly.entity_id
_entity_poly.type
_entity_poly.pdbx_seq_one_letter_code
_entity_poly.pdbx_strand_id
1 'polypeptide(L)'
;IARRQRQMCIRDRYGINKFFYFLYRGYTLLQVKATPSLQGMLRSLHARYGDDIPEDIRIRFRKQSKELMHMVDLLTFNGRTIVMFVVVLVGEVWVYFLYEIIVLNIVLLLAMRKHEQMCATFYK
;
A
#
# COMPACT_ATOMS: atom_id res chain seq x y z
N ILE A 1 3.71 -6.78 18.25
CA ILE A 1 5.06 -6.76 18.87
C ILE A 1 6.09 -6.19 17.89
N ALA A 2 6.17 -6.68 16.65
CA ALA A 2 7.12 -6.17 15.65
C ALA A 2 6.95 -4.67 15.31
N ARG A 3 5.72 -4.13 15.30
CA ARG A 3 5.47 -2.70 15.11
C ARG A 3 5.97 -1.85 16.29
N ARG A 4 5.76 -2.31 17.53
CA ARG A 4 6.26 -1.61 18.73
C ARG A 4 7.78 -1.62 18.80
N GLN A 5 8.43 -2.74 18.46
CA GLN A 5 9.89 -2.83 18.41
C GLN A 5 10.50 -1.89 17.36
N ARG A 6 9.91 -1.81 16.17
CA ARG A 6 10.38 -0.85 15.14
C ARG A 6 10.23 0.60 15.58
N GLN A 7 9.13 0.95 16.28
CA GLN A 7 8.95 2.28 16.81
C GLN A 7 9.93 2.63 17.93
N MET A 8 10.30 1.68 18.78
CA MET A 8 11.34 1.88 19.80
C MET A 8 12.72 2.09 19.20
N CYS A 9 13.13 1.29 18.22
CA CYS A 9 14.44 1.42 17.57
C CYS A 9 14.60 2.75 16.82
N ILE A 10 13.51 3.34 16.32
CA ILE A 10 13.52 4.63 15.63
C ILE A 10 13.63 5.79 16.63
N ARG A 11 13.11 5.63 17.85
CA ARG A 11 13.08 6.69 18.87
C ARG A 11 14.44 6.97 19.52
N ASP A 12 15.35 5.98 19.49
CA ASP A 12 16.61 6.07 20.24
C ASP A 12 17.81 6.67 19.47
N ARG A 13 17.64 7.03 18.19
CA ARG A 13 18.71 7.66 17.40
C ARG A 13 18.49 9.18 17.24
N TYR A 14 19.42 9.96 17.75
CA TYR A 14 19.42 11.43 17.83
C TYR A 14 19.36 12.19 16.50
N GLY A 15 18.65 13.31 16.48
CA GLY A 15 18.77 14.44 15.53
C GLY A 15 18.14 14.19 14.13
N ILE A 16 18.82 13.51 13.25
CA ILE A 16 18.38 13.17 11.88
C ILE A 16 17.11 12.30 11.90
N ASN A 17 16.93 11.54 12.96
CA ASN A 17 15.79 10.66 13.13
C ASN A 17 14.47 11.38 13.43
N LYS A 18 14.49 12.61 13.94
CA LYS A 18 13.26 13.38 14.16
C LYS A 18 12.59 13.76 12.84
N PHE A 19 13.37 14.12 11.84
CA PHE A 19 12.86 14.42 10.50
C PHE A 19 12.28 13.17 9.82
N PHE A 20 13.02 12.08 9.84
CA PHE A 20 12.53 10.80 9.29
C PHE A 20 11.33 10.26 10.07
N TYR A 21 11.29 10.43 11.39
CA TYR A 21 10.15 10.07 12.20
C TYR A 21 8.91 10.91 11.85
N PHE A 22 9.07 12.19 11.62
CA PHE A 22 7.99 13.08 11.17
C PHE A 22 7.46 12.66 9.80
N LEU A 23 8.33 12.39 8.84
CA LEU A 23 7.95 11.88 7.52
C LEU A 23 7.23 10.53 7.60
N TYR A 24 7.78 9.61 8.40
CA TYR A 24 7.17 8.29 8.62
C TYR A 24 5.78 8.40 9.26
N ARG A 25 5.64 9.26 10.25
CA ARG A 25 4.36 9.51 10.90
C ARG A 25 3.34 10.11 9.93
N GLY A 26 3.75 11.09 9.13
CA GLY A 26 2.92 11.68 8.09
C GLY A 26 2.45 10.65 7.08
N TYR A 27 3.38 9.82 6.59
CA TYR A 27 3.09 8.73 5.66
C TYR A 27 2.12 7.70 6.27
N THR A 28 2.34 7.29 7.52
CA THR A 28 1.47 6.33 8.21
C THR A 28 0.06 6.89 8.42
N LEU A 29 -0.06 8.16 8.81
CA LEU A 29 -1.37 8.81 8.95
C LEU A 29 -2.11 8.90 7.61
N LEU A 30 -1.40 9.17 6.53
CA LEU A 30 -1.94 9.24 5.20
C LEU A 30 -2.43 7.86 4.74
N GLN A 31 -1.67 6.79 5.00
CA GLN A 31 -2.10 5.42 4.74
C GLN A 31 -3.34 5.03 5.55
N VAL A 32 -3.37 5.32 6.83
CA VAL A 32 -4.53 5.03 7.70
C VAL A 32 -5.77 5.76 7.21
N LYS A 33 -5.64 7.01 6.79
CA LYS A 33 -6.74 7.81 6.23
C LYS A 33 -7.20 7.30 4.86
N ALA A 34 -6.27 6.77 4.06
CA ALA A 34 -6.57 6.25 2.73
C ALA A 34 -7.21 4.85 2.74
N THR A 35 -7.07 4.10 3.84
CA THR A 35 -7.57 2.71 3.95
C THR A 35 -8.47 2.49 5.18
N PRO A 36 -9.61 3.18 5.30
CA PRO A 36 -10.51 3.06 6.45
C PRO A 36 -11.11 1.66 6.59
N SER A 37 -11.48 1.00 5.49
CA SER A 37 -12.07 -0.34 5.50
C SER A 37 -11.08 -1.40 5.96
N LEU A 38 -9.81 -1.28 5.57
CA LEU A 38 -8.75 -2.16 6.06
C LEU A 38 -8.58 -2.03 7.58
N GLN A 39 -8.59 -0.81 8.10
CA GLN A 39 -8.49 -0.57 9.54
C GLN A 39 -9.71 -1.14 10.30
N GLY A 40 -10.91 -0.97 9.74
CA GLY A 40 -12.15 -1.56 10.27
C GLY A 40 -12.08 -3.08 10.30
N MET A 41 -11.64 -3.71 9.21
CA MET A 41 -11.44 -5.15 9.12
C MET A 41 -10.42 -5.65 10.16
N LEU A 42 -9.27 -5.01 10.26
CA LEU A 42 -8.24 -5.39 11.23
C LEU A 42 -8.73 -5.28 12.68
N ARG A 43 -9.49 -4.23 13.01
CA ARG A 43 -10.08 -4.05 14.34
C ARG A 43 -11.10 -5.15 14.65
N SER A 44 -11.97 -5.48 13.69
CA SER A 44 -12.98 -6.52 13.88
C SER A 44 -12.37 -7.91 14.00
N LEU A 45 -11.34 -8.21 13.23
CA LEU A 45 -10.59 -9.47 13.33
C LEU A 45 -9.87 -9.57 14.67
N HIS A 46 -9.21 -8.49 15.09
CA HIS A 46 -8.53 -8.46 16.39
C HIS A 46 -9.51 -8.57 17.57
N ALA A 47 -10.69 -7.95 17.47
CA ALA A 47 -11.75 -8.07 18.49
C ALA A 47 -12.36 -9.48 18.57
N ARG A 48 -12.44 -10.20 17.44
CA ARG A 48 -13.03 -11.56 17.40
C ARG A 48 -12.05 -12.66 17.76
N TYR A 49 -10.82 -12.56 17.31
CA TYR A 49 -9.83 -13.65 17.38
C TYR A 49 -8.58 -13.30 18.19
N GLY A 50 -8.44 -12.05 18.65
CA GLY A 50 -7.23 -11.58 19.33
C GLY A 50 -6.01 -11.65 18.41
N ASP A 51 -4.92 -12.21 18.89
CA ASP A 51 -3.68 -12.38 18.11
C ASP A 51 -3.67 -13.64 17.23
N ASP A 52 -4.58 -14.61 17.49
CA ASP A 52 -4.69 -15.88 16.76
C ASP A 52 -5.78 -15.82 15.68
N ILE A 53 -5.44 -15.25 14.53
CA ILE A 53 -6.34 -15.25 13.38
C ILE A 53 -6.33 -16.63 12.72
N PRO A 54 -7.52 -17.27 12.51
CA PRO A 54 -7.63 -18.57 11.86
C PRO A 54 -6.95 -18.59 10.48
N GLU A 55 -6.32 -19.71 10.17
CA GLU A 55 -5.58 -19.87 8.93
C GLU A 55 -6.47 -19.78 7.69
N ASP A 56 -7.72 -20.22 7.78
CA ASP A 56 -8.72 -20.09 6.72
C ASP A 56 -8.95 -18.65 6.27
N ILE A 57 -9.03 -17.72 7.21
CA ILE A 57 -9.21 -16.28 6.92
C ILE A 57 -7.96 -15.73 6.25
N ARG A 58 -6.77 -16.15 6.70
CA ARG A 58 -5.49 -15.77 6.09
C ARG A 58 -5.39 -16.26 4.63
N ILE A 59 -5.80 -17.52 4.38
CA ILE A 59 -5.77 -18.12 3.05
C ILE A 59 -6.76 -17.41 2.12
N ARG A 60 -7.99 -17.15 2.56
CA ARG A 60 -8.98 -16.40 1.78
C ARG A 60 -8.52 -15.00 1.43
N PHE A 61 -8.00 -14.27 2.41
CA PHE A 61 -7.46 -12.93 2.20
C PHE A 61 -6.29 -12.94 1.21
N ARG A 62 -5.37 -13.89 1.36
CA ARG A 62 -4.23 -14.05 0.44
C ARG A 62 -4.67 -14.38 -0.98
N LYS A 63 -5.67 -15.25 -1.13
CA LYS A 63 -6.21 -15.61 -2.46
C LYS A 63 -6.85 -14.42 -3.16
N GLN A 64 -7.64 -13.62 -2.45
CA GLN A 64 -8.28 -12.43 -3.01
C GLN A 64 -7.30 -11.29 -3.27
N SER A 65 -6.31 -11.10 -2.41
CA SER A 65 -5.29 -10.08 -2.63
C SER A 65 -4.33 -10.41 -3.77
N LYS A 66 -4.25 -11.68 -4.20
CA LYS A 66 -3.42 -12.08 -5.34
C LYS A 66 -3.86 -11.42 -6.65
N GLU A 67 -5.15 -11.26 -6.87
CA GLU A 67 -5.66 -10.52 -8.04
C GLU A 67 -5.27 -9.05 -8.02
N LEU A 68 -5.21 -8.47 -6.82
CA LEU A 68 -4.80 -7.08 -6.64
C LEU A 68 -3.30 -6.88 -6.92
N MET A 69 -2.49 -7.90 -6.67
CA MET A 69 -1.05 -7.84 -6.92
C MET A 69 -0.71 -7.56 -8.39
N HIS A 70 -1.47 -8.09 -9.34
CA HIS A 70 -1.25 -7.80 -10.76
C HIS A 70 -1.44 -6.31 -11.10
N MET A 71 -2.39 -5.63 -10.44
CA MET A 71 -2.55 -4.18 -10.60
C MET A 71 -1.39 -3.41 -9.96
N VAL A 72 -0.89 -3.91 -8.84
CA VAL A 72 0.24 -3.30 -8.13
C VAL A 72 1.54 -3.51 -8.93
N ASP A 73 1.71 -4.64 -9.61
CA ASP A 73 2.87 -4.90 -10.48
C ASP A 73 3.01 -3.85 -11.60
N LEU A 74 1.90 -3.36 -12.13
CA LEU A 74 1.92 -2.28 -13.13
C LEU A 74 2.45 -0.95 -12.55
N LEU A 75 2.21 -0.71 -11.25
CA LEU A 75 2.73 0.46 -10.53
C LEU A 75 4.19 0.29 -10.10
N THR A 76 4.71 -0.93 -10.13
CA THR A 76 6.07 -1.23 -9.70
C THR A 76 7.10 -0.83 -10.76
N PHE A 77 8.35 -1.00 -10.41
CA PHE A 77 9.49 -0.69 -11.25
C PHE A 77 9.40 -1.31 -12.65
N ASN A 78 8.89 -2.53 -12.78
CA ASN A 78 8.81 -3.23 -14.06
C ASN A 78 7.89 -2.52 -15.07
N GLY A 79 6.68 -2.13 -14.66
CA GLY A 79 5.76 -1.39 -15.51
C GLY A 79 6.31 -0.02 -15.94
N ARG A 80 6.90 0.70 -15.00
CA ARG A 80 7.52 2.01 -15.26
C ARG A 80 8.72 1.89 -16.23
N THR A 81 9.54 0.88 -16.05
CA THR A 81 10.74 0.66 -16.87
C THR A 81 10.36 0.37 -18.32
N ILE A 82 9.37 -0.47 -18.58
CA ILE A 82 8.91 -0.77 -19.93
C ILE A 82 8.45 0.49 -20.65
N VAL A 83 7.62 1.31 -19.99
CA VAL A 83 7.12 2.56 -20.57
C VAL A 83 8.26 3.55 -20.80
N MET A 84 9.21 3.64 -19.87
CA MET A 84 10.39 4.48 -20.04
C MET A 84 11.21 4.08 -21.27
N PHE A 85 11.43 2.80 -21.51
CA PHE A 85 12.11 2.32 -22.73
C PHE A 85 11.37 2.73 -24.01
N VAL A 86 10.05 2.54 -24.03
CA VAL A 86 9.23 2.93 -25.20
C VAL A 86 9.33 4.44 -25.46
N VAL A 87 9.23 5.24 -24.40
CA VAL A 87 9.29 6.71 -24.51
C VAL A 87 10.67 7.20 -24.98
N VAL A 88 11.74 6.57 -24.49
CA VAL A 88 13.11 6.89 -24.95
C VAL A 88 13.30 6.57 -26.44
N LEU A 89 12.71 5.47 -26.91
CA LEU A 89 12.75 5.12 -28.34
C LEU A 89 11.96 6.11 -29.22
N VAL A 90 10.87 6.65 -28.70
CA VAL A 90 10.07 7.69 -29.38
C VAL A 90 10.76 9.06 -29.34
N GLY A 91 11.65 9.31 -28.37
CA GLY A 91 12.37 10.55 -28.22
C GLY A 91 11.63 11.69 -27.48
N GLU A 92 10.43 11.41 -26.98
CA GLU A 92 9.54 12.40 -26.34
C GLU A 92 9.44 12.17 -24.84
N VAL A 93 10.46 12.56 -24.09
CA VAL A 93 10.59 12.31 -22.63
C VAL A 93 9.44 12.90 -21.81
N TRP A 94 8.85 14.01 -22.23
CA TRP A 94 7.73 14.64 -21.50
C TRP A 94 6.46 13.77 -21.47
N VAL A 95 6.28 12.89 -22.46
CA VAL A 95 5.19 11.89 -22.49
C VAL A 95 5.28 10.93 -21.30
N TYR A 96 6.50 10.59 -20.88
CA TYR A 96 6.71 9.76 -19.70
C TYR A 96 6.18 10.42 -18.43
N PHE A 97 6.41 11.71 -18.24
CA PHE A 97 5.91 12.44 -17.08
C PHE A 97 4.38 12.53 -17.09
N LEU A 98 3.76 12.73 -18.24
CA LEU A 98 2.30 12.69 -18.36
C LEU A 98 1.74 11.31 -18.02
N TYR A 99 2.36 10.26 -18.51
CA TYR A 99 2.00 8.89 -18.18
C TYR A 99 2.11 8.65 -16.67
N GLU A 100 3.20 9.05 -16.06
CA GLU A 100 3.43 8.85 -14.62
C GLU A 100 2.39 9.60 -13.78
N ILE A 101 2.09 10.84 -14.11
CA ILE A 101 1.14 11.66 -13.36
C ILE A 101 -0.31 11.19 -13.56
N ILE A 102 -0.71 10.88 -14.78
CA ILE A 102 -2.12 10.59 -15.10
C ILE A 102 -2.43 9.11 -14.90
N VAL A 103 -1.74 8.24 -15.65
CA VAL A 103 -2.09 6.82 -15.72
C VAL A 103 -1.78 6.10 -14.41
N LEU A 104 -0.60 6.32 -13.83
CA LEU A 104 -0.24 5.66 -12.57
C LEU A 104 -1.10 6.12 -11.40
N ASN A 105 -1.50 7.40 -11.35
CA ASN A 105 -2.42 7.87 -10.31
C ASN A 105 -3.83 7.27 -10.48
N ILE A 106 -4.34 7.14 -11.69
CA ILE A 106 -5.62 6.48 -11.95
C ILE A 106 -5.56 5.01 -11.52
N VAL A 107 -4.51 4.29 -11.91
CA VAL A 107 -4.32 2.87 -11.52
C VAL A 107 -4.19 2.74 -10.01
N LEU A 108 -3.48 3.64 -9.35
CA LEU A 108 -3.36 3.68 -7.89
C LEU A 108 -4.73 3.85 -7.23
N LEU A 109 -5.54 4.81 -7.68
CA LEU A 109 -6.88 5.05 -7.15
C LEU A 109 -7.81 3.85 -7.36
N LEU A 110 -7.74 3.20 -8.52
CA LEU A 110 -8.51 1.98 -8.80
C LEU A 110 -8.06 0.81 -7.92
N ALA A 111 -6.76 0.64 -7.73
CA ALA A 111 -6.21 -0.39 -6.85
C ALA A 111 -6.64 -0.15 -5.39
N MET A 112 -6.61 1.09 -4.92
CA MET A 112 -7.07 1.44 -3.58
C MET A 112 -8.57 1.16 -3.41
N ARG A 113 -9.41 1.56 -4.37
CA ARG A 113 -10.86 1.28 -4.33
C ARG A 113 -11.15 -0.22 -4.32
N LYS A 114 -10.48 -0.99 -5.18
CA LYS A 114 -10.65 -2.45 -5.22
C LYS A 114 -10.20 -3.10 -3.90
N HIS A 115 -9.11 -2.64 -3.33
CA HIS A 115 -8.63 -3.09 -2.02
C HIS A 115 -9.62 -2.77 -0.90
N GLU A 116 -10.18 -1.56 -0.89
CA GLU A 116 -11.21 -1.14 0.06
C GLU A 116 -12.48 -1.99 -0.04
N GLN A 117 -12.96 -2.25 -1.26
CA GLN A 117 -14.12 -3.11 -1.49
C GLN A 117 -13.88 -4.54 -1.01
N MET A 118 -12.69 -5.08 -1.26
CA MET A 118 -12.29 -6.40 -0.77
C MET A 118 -12.30 -6.44 0.76
N CYS A 119 -11.71 -5.46 1.43
CA CYS A 119 -11.70 -5.37 2.89
C CYS A 119 -13.10 -5.20 3.47
N ALA A 120 -13.98 -4.42 2.82
CA ALA A 120 -15.37 -4.26 3.22
C ALA A 120 -16.18 -5.58 3.15
N THR A 121 -15.88 -6.43 2.18
CA THR A 121 -16.51 -7.76 2.05
C THR A 121 -16.12 -8.68 3.21
N PHE A 122 -14.90 -8.57 3.73
CA PHE A 122 -14.47 -9.32 4.92
C PHE A 122 -15.04 -8.76 6.24
N TYR A 123 -15.39 -7.48 6.26
CA TYR A 123 -15.94 -6.83 7.45
C TYR A 123 -17.40 -7.21 7.71
N LYS A 124 -18.17 -7.47 6.66
CA LYS A 124 -19.56 -7.93 6.76
C LYS A 124 -19.62 -9.42 7.11
#